data_157136b368a5ae769a8138385baf7690
#
_entry.id   157136b368a5ae769a8138385baf7690
#
_cell.length_a   1.000
_cell.length_b   1.000
_cell.length_c   1.000
_cell.angle_alpha   90.00
_cell.angle_beta   90.00
_cell.angle_gamma   90.00
#
_symmetry.space_group_name_H-M   'P 1'
#
loop_
_entity.id
_entity.type
_entity.pdbx_description
1 polymer ?
#
loop_
_entity_poly.entity_id
_entity_poly.type
_entity_poly.pdbx_seq_one_letter_code
_entity_poly.pdbx_strand_id
1 'polypeptide(L)'
;MLWGGHEGGLELRKRASGALALHGRFPYGVPAVLSDGGRTGRPRKEIIAPRAFAYRINTPSKHGGKKDIHLLAGHDYGKPLASVRSGTLDIMDSDEALTFIATITEELQSVSYVQDILAAIAAGLAVGISPGFRLPPKRAVAEPERVEDEGFDPENDAHNAIIRTVLQALLYELSIVTRPAYPTAQIEARNWMASGTPPTHRPGSIDAARRWRL
;
A
#
# COMPACT_ATOMS: atom_id res chain seq x y z
N MET A 1 15.78 -4.44 -15.21
CA MET A 1 14.68 -4.20 -14.26
C MET A 1 15.04 -2.93 -13.52
N LEU A 2 14.50 -1.79 -13.95
CA LEU A 2 14.79 -0.45 -13.40
C LEU A 2 13.73 -0.15 -12.33
N TRP A 3 14.16 0.03 -11.11
CA TRP A 3 13.32 0.51 -10.00
C TRP A 3 13.41 2.02 -9.96
N GLY A 4 12.36 2.71 -10.42
CA GLY A 4 12.20 4.15 -10.22
C GLY A 4 11.50 4.38 -8.88
N GLY A 5 12.19 4.99 -7.93
CA GLY A 5 11.60 5.42 -6.67
C GLY A 5 10.74 6.66 -6.88
N HIS A 6 9.48 6.61 -6.43
CA HIS A 6 8.63 7.79 -6.30
C HIS A 6 7.87 7.81 -4.98
N GLU A 7 7.69 9.02 -4.48
CA GLU A 7 7.21 9.45 -3.18
C GLU A 7 5.86 8.85 -2.76
N GLY A 8 5.91 7.86 -1.92
CA GLY A 8 4.79 7.36 -1.17
C GLY A 8 5.33 6.63 0.04
N GLY A 9 5.23 7.21 1.24
CA GLY A 9 5.98 6.73 2.39
C GLY A 9 5.10 6.14 3.47
N LEU A 10 5.60 5.07 4.11
CA LEU A 10 5.22 4.69 5.45
C LEU A 10 6.28 5.20 6.39
N GLU A 11 5.88 5.99 7.38
CA GLU A 11 6.76 6.50 8.42
C GLU A 11 6.38 5.84 9.76
N LEU A 12 7.36 5.27 10.45
CA LEU A 12 7.20 4.74 11.80
C LEU A 12 7.74 5.75 12.81
N ARG A 13 6.88 6.27 13.68
CA ARG A 13 7.26 7.21 14.75
C ARG A 13 6.91 6.65 16.12
N LYS A 14 7.88 6.67 17.05
CA LYS A 14 7.60 6.35 18.45
C LYS A 14 7.00 7.57 19.15
N ARG A 15 5.83 7.41 19.76
CA ARG A 15 5.18 8.45 20.58
C ARG A 15 5.73 8.42 22.01
N ALA A 16 5.58 9.53 22.73
CA ALA A 16 5.96 9.61 24.16
C ALA A 16 5.23 8.58 25.03
N SER A 17 4.06 8.08 24.61
CA SER A 17 3.30 7.01 25.26
C SER A 17 3.83 5.58 25.03
N GLY A 18 4.98 5.41 24.37
CA GLY A 18 5.49 4.09 23.96
C GLY A 18 4.84 3.51 22.71
N ALA A 19 3.69 4.02 22.27
CA ALA A 19 3.02 3.59 21.04
C ALA A 19 3.81 3.99 19.80
N LEU A 20 3.72 3.16 18.74
CA LEU A 20 4.29 3.45 17.42
C LEU A 20 3.21 4.02 16.51
N ALA A 21 3.53 5.06 15.77
CA ALA A 21 2.68 5.59 14.70
C ALA A 21 3.22 5.15 13.35
N LEU A 22 2.34 4.52 12.57
CA LEU A 22 2.61 4.06 11.23
C LEU A 22 1.82 4.93 10.25
N HIS A 23 2.51 5.63 9.37
CA HIS A 23 1.92 6.50 8.36
C HIS A 23 1.99 5.82 7.00
N GLY A 24 0.91 5.87 6.25
CA GLY A 24 0.89 5.31 4.91
C GLY A 24 0.14 6.21 3.92
N ARG A 25 0.55 6.10 2.65
CA ARG A 25 -0.04 6.84 1.54
C ARG A 25 -0.26 5.89 0.35
N PHE A 26 -1.46 5.92 -0.20
CA PHE A 26 -1.85 5.22 -1.41
C PHE A 26 -2.28 6.27 -2.45
N PRO A 27 -1.45 6.58 -3.47
CA PRO A 27 -1.76 7.59 -4.47
C PRO A 27 -2.85 7.10 -5.42
N TYR A 28 -3.74 8.00 -5.83
CA TYR A 28 -4.77 7.76 -6.83
C TYR A 28 -4.27 8.06 -8.25
N GLY A 29 -5.00 7.56 -9.25
CA GLY A 29 -4.73 7.86 -10.65
C GLY A 29 -3.50 7.18 -11.25
N VAL A 30 -2.76 6.39 -10.46
CA VAL A 30 -1.56 5.71 -10.94
C VAL A 30 -1.90 4.31 -11.43
N PRO A 31 -1.53 3.93 -12.67
CA PRO A 31 -1.79 2.60 -13.17
C PRO A 31 -0.90 1.55 -12.48
N ALA A 32 -1.52 0.45 -12.07
CA ALA A 32 -0.84 -0.73 -11.57
C ALA A 32 -0.98 -1.88 -12.57
N VAL A 33 0.11 -2.55 -12.89
CA VAL A 33 0.07 -3.74 -13.75
C VAL A 33 -0.29 -4.95 -12.89
N LEU A 34 -1.52 -5.45 -13.06
CA LEU A 34 -2.00 -6.64 -12.36
C LEU A 34 -1.53 -7.94 -13.02
N SER A 35 -1.34 -7.90 -14.35
CA SER A 35 -0.88 -9.02 -15.16
C SER A 35 -0.21 -8.50 -16.42
N ASP A 36 0.90 -9.13 -16.80
CA ASP A 36 1.61 -8.86 -18.07
C ASP A 36 0.93 -9.52 -19.29
N GLY A 37 -0.13 -10.31 -19.07
CA GLY A 37 -0.84 -11.04 -20.11
C GLY A 37 -0.18 -12.36 -20.51
N GLY A 38 1.01 -12.67 -20.04
CA GLY A 38 1.75 -13.89 -20.38
C GLY A 38 2.02 -14.01 -21.89
N ARG A 39 2.14 -15.26 -22.38
CA ARG A 39 2.52 -15.54 -23.79
C ARG A 39 1.47 -15.16 -24.84
N THR A 40 0.19 -15.13 -24.48
CA THR A 40 -0.92 -15.02 -25.46
C THR A 40 -2.01 -14.05 -25.03
N GLY A 41 -1.95 -13.54 -23.80
CA GLY A 41 -2.94 -12.60 -23.26
C GLY A 41 -2.51 -11.15 -23.45
N ARG A 42 -3.43 -10.25 -23.12
CA ARG A 42 -3.16 -8.81 -23.05
C ARG A 42 -2.78 -8.41 -21.62
N PRO A 43 -1.87 -7.46 -21.43
CA PRO A 43 -1.61 -6.89 -20.12
C PRO A 43 -2.91 -6.33 -19.50
N ARG A 44 -2.99 -6.37 -18.17
CA ARG A 44 -4.10 -5.79 -17.42
C ARG A 44 -3.56 -4.77 -16.45
N LYS A 45 -4.01 -3.55 -16.60
CA LYS A 45 -3.73 -2.43 -15.71
C LYS A 45 -4.97 -2.08 -14.90
N GLU A 46 -4.78 -1.63 -13.67
CA GLU A 46 -5.86 -1.10 -12.82
C GLU A 46 -5.49 0.29 -12.33
N ILE A 47 -6.46 1.19 -12.33
CA ILE A 47 -6.34 2.54 -11.80
C ILE A 47 -7.43 2.72 -10.75
N ILE A 48 -7.08 3.21 -9.58
CA ILE A 48 -8.05 3.66 -8.58
C ILE A 48 -8.24 5.16 -8.79
N ALA A 49 -9.46 5.54 -9.14
CA ALA A 49 -9.80 6.96 -9.37
C ALA A 49 -9.73 7.77 -8.06
N PRO A 50 -9.50 9.08 -8.13
CA PRO A 50 -9.61 9.96 -6.98
C PRO A 50 -10.89 9.73 -6.20
N ARG A 51 -10.79 9.65 -4.86
CA ARG A 51 -11.93 9.44 -3.93
C ARG A 51 -12.76 8.17 -4.19
N ALA A 52 -12.23 7.17 -4.88
CA ALA A 52 -12.95 5.93 -5.12
C ALA A 52 -13.43 5.24 -3.82
N PHE A 53 -12.78 5.48 -2.69
CA PHE A 53 -13.10 4.91 -1.38
C PHE A 53 -13.96 5.82 -0.48
N ALA A 54 -14.27 7.04 -0.92
CA ALA A 54 -14.92 8.10 -0.12
C ALA A 54 -16.21 7.64 0.57
N TYR A 55 -17.04 6.84 -0.11
CA TYR A 55 -18.30 6.39 0.44
C TYR A 55 -18.13 5.66 1.78
N ARG A 56 -17.21 4.70 1.85
CA ARG A 56 -17.06 3.90 3.06
C ARG A 56 -16.31 4.64 4.18
N ILE A 57 -15.41 5.54 3.82
CA ILE A 57 -14.66 6.36 4.76
C ILE A 57 -15.57 7.43 5.40
N ASN A 58 -16.39 8.11 4.58
CA ASN A 58 -17.14 9.28 5.01
C ASN A 58 -18.58 8.99 5.43
N THR A 59 -19.14 7.80 5.13
CA THR A 59 -20.51 7.46 5.49
C THR A 59 -20.58 6.75 6.83
N PRO A 60 -21.40 7.25 7.80
CA PRO A 60 -21.58 6.59 9.09
C PRO A 60 -22.08 5.15 8.97
N SER A 61 -21.79 4.35 9.97
CA SER A 61 -22.39 3.02 10.12
C SER A 61 -23.88 3.12 10.46
N LYS A 62 -24.69 2.16 10.05
CA LYS A 62 -26.12 2.08 10.42
C LYS A 62 -26.34 1.97 11.93
N HIS A 63 -25.32 1.52 12.67
CA HIS A 63 -25.37 1.37 14.13
C HIS A 63 -24.66 2.52 14.87
N GLY A 64 -24.43 3.66 14.18
CA GLY A 64 -23.67 4.79 14.70
C GLY A 64 -22.15 4.63 14.51
N GLY A 65 -21.41 5.75 14.59
CA GLY A 65 -19.97 5.79 14.39
C GLY A 65 -19.51 5.54 12.95
N LYS A 66 -18.21 5.43 12.76
CA LYS A 66 -17.59 5.14 11.45
C LYS A 66 -17.73 3.66 11.08
N LYS A 67 -17.79 3.35 9.79
CA LYS A 67 -17.65 1.97 9.31
C LYS A 67 -16.25 1.46 9.61
N ASP A 68 -16.17 0.21 10.04
CA ASP A 68 -14.88 -0.36 10.38
C ASP A 68 -14.05 -0.65 9.13
N ILE A 69 -12.82 -0.18 9.14
CA ILE A 69 -11.78 -0.44 8.16
C ILE A 69 -10.55 -0.83 8.97
N HIS A 70 -9.87 -1.89 8.56
CA HIS A 70 -8.72 -2.43 9.28
C HIS A 70 -7.41 -2.11 8.55
N LEU A 71 -6.34 -1.97 9.30
CA LEU A 71 -4.98 -2.14 8.81
C LEU A 71 -4.53 -3.55 9.17
N LEU A 72 -4.11 -4.33 8.18
CA LEU A 72 -3.74 -5.74 8.34
C LEU A 72 -2.29 -6.00 7.92
N ALA A 73 -1.74 -7.12 8.35
CA ALA A 73 -0.53 -7.69 7.80
C ALA A 73 -0.90 -8.75 6.74
N GLY A 74 -0.57 -8.49 5.46
CA GLY A 74 -0.69 -9.46 4.38
C GLY A 74 -2.11 -9.92 4.04
N HIS A 75 -3.13 -9.06 4.13
CA HIS A 75 -4.55 -9.38 3.89
C HIS A 75 -5.15 -10.41 4.86
N ASP A 76 -4.50 -10.64 6.00
CA ASP A 76 -4.92 -11.62 7.00
C ASP A 76 -5.71 -10.95 8.13
N TYR A 77 -7.02 -11.17 8.18
CA TYR A 77 -7.88 -10.66 9.27
C TYR A 77 -7.53 -11.25 10.64
N GLY A 78 -6.77 -12.33 10.70
CA GLY A 78 -6.18 -12.86 11.94
C GLY A 78 -4.98 -12.05 12.44
N LYS A 79 -4.46 -11.10 11.64
CA LYS A 79 -3.30 -10.26 11.96
C LYS A 79 -3.62 -8.77 11.85
N PRO A 80 -4.61 -8.26 12.62
CA PRO A 80 -4.96 -6.83 12.60
C PRO A 80 -3.90 -6.00 13.33
N LEU A 81 -3.56 -4.86 12.75
CA LEU A 81 -2.61 -3.89 13.31
C LEU A 81 -3.32 -2.67 13.91
N ALA A 82 -4.41 -2.24 13.28
CA ALA A 82 -5.22 -1.11 13.72
C ALA A 82 -6.62 -1.18 13.10
N SER A 83 -7.60 -0.45 13.66
CA SER A 83 -8.91 -0.29 13.01
C SER A 83 -9.52 1.09 13.28
N VAL A 84 -10.42 1.51 12.38
CA VAL A 84 -11.15 2.76 12.52
C VAL A 84 -12.08 2.73 13.74
N ARG A 85 -12.73 1.59 14.00
CA ARG A 85 -13.64 1.44 15.14
C ARG A 85 -12.94 1.47 16.48
N SER A 86 -11.75 0.90 16.59
CA SER A 86 -10.96 0.96 17.82
C SER A 86 -10.34 2.34 18.07
N GLY A 87 -10.43 3.27 17.10
CA GLY A 87 -9.80 4.58 17.19
C GLY A 87 -8.27 4.55 17.00
N THR A 88 -7.73 3.39 16.57
CA THR A 88 -6.30 3.24 16.34
C THR A 88 -5.90 3.47 14.86
N LEU A 89 -6.87 3.64 13.96
CA LEU A 89 -6.66 3.92 12.54
C LEU A 89 -7.43 5.17 12.13
N ASP A 90 -6.72 6.22 11.75
CA ASP A 90 -7.27 7.41 11.11
C ASP A 90 -6.99 7.38 9.62
N ILE A 91 -8.03 7.60 8.82
CA ILE A 91 -7.93 7.59 7.35
C ILE A 91 -8.40 8.95 6.84
N MET A 92 -7.61 9.54 5.96
CA MET A 92 -7.94 10.75 5.22
C MET A 92 -7.96 10.43 3.72
N ASP A 93 -9.00 10.87 3.05
CA ASP A 93 -9.23 10.68 1.63
C ASP A 93 -9.22 12.03 0.93
N SER A 94 -8.29 12.24 -0.01
CA SER A 94 -8.15 13.44 -0.83
C SER A 94 -8.33 13.11 -2.31
N ASP A 95 -8.23 14.11 -3.18
CA ASP A 95 -8.25 13.88 -4.63
C ASP A 95 -6.94 13.26 -5.14
N GLU A 96 -5.87 13.38 -4.36
CA GLU A 96 -4.54 12.91 -4.75
C GLU A 96 -4.22 11.53 -4.20
N ALA A 97 -4.65 11.24 -2.96
CA ALA A 97 -4.28 10.01 -2.27
C ALA A 97 -5.21 9.69 -1.11
N LEU A 98 -5.29 8.41 -0.77
CA LEU A 98 -5.72 7.94 0.52
C LEU A 98 -4.48 7.89 1.43
N THR A 99 -4.56 8.57 2.58
CA THR A 99 -3.51 8.53 3.61
C THR A 99 -4.07 7.97 4.89
N PHE A 100 -3.22 7.37 5.71
CA PHE A 100 -3.63 6.89 7.02
C PHE A 100 -2.55 7.07 8.08
N ILE A 101 -2.99 7.14 9.32
CA ILE A 101 -2.16 7.06 10.51
C ILE A 101 -2.69 5.92 11.38
N ALA A 102 -1.87 4.91 11.61
CA ALA A 102 -2.19 3.81 12.50
C ALA A 102 -1.35 3.89 13.77
N THR A 103 -2.01 3.72 14.92
CA THR A 103 -1.37 3.66 16.22
C THR A 103 -1.27 2.20 16.65
N ILE A 104 -0.04 1.68 16.71
CA ILE A 104 0.27 0.36 17.24
C ILE A 104 0.52 0.53 18.73
N THR A 105 -0.42 0.05 19.54
CA THR A 105 -0.30 0.21 21.00
C THR A 105 0.87 -0.60 21.57
N GLU A 106 1.33 -0.25 22.77
CA GLU A 106 2.47 -0.91 23.39
C GLU A 106 2.21 -2.41 23.60
N GLU A 107 0.98 -2.75 24.02
CA GLU A 107 0.56 -4.14 24.23
C GLU A 107 0.59 -4.93 22.91
N LEU A 108 0.14 -4.31 21.81
CA LEU A 108 0.12 -4.97 20.51
C LEU A 108 1.54 -5.20 19.97
N GLN A 109 2.50 -4.34 20.31
CA GLN A 109 3.91 -4.49 19.91
C GLN A 109 4.56 -5.76 20.49
N SER A 110 4.02 -6.33 21.58
CA SER A 110 4.51 -7.58 22.18
C SER A 110 4.06 -8.84 21.41
N VAL A 111 3.11 -8.70 20.49
CA VAL A 111 2.55 -9.83 19.73
C VAL A 111 3.50 -10.20 18.60
N SER A 112 3.78 -11.50 18.42
CA SER A 112 4.82 -12.00 17.52
C SER A 112 4.64 -11.52 16.06
N TYR A 113 3.44 -11.64 15.45
CA TYR A 113 3.22 -11.21 14.08
C TYR A 113 3.40 -9.69 13.88
N VAL A 114 3.19 -8.90 14.95
CA VAL A 114 3.42 -7.45 14.92
C VAL A 114 4.92 -7.15 14.93
N GLN A 115 5.67 -7.87 15.76
CA GLN A 115 7.15 -7.78 15.75
C GLN A 115 7.72 -8.18 14.40
N ASP A 116 7.21 -9.26 13.79
CA ASP A 116 7.63 -9.75 12.48
C ASP A 116 7.38 -8.69 11.39
N ILE A 117 6.18 -8.09 11.34
CA ILE A 117 5.86 -7.09 10.32
C ILE A 117 6.62 -5.78 10.54
N LEU A 118 6.82 -5.34 11.80
CA LEU A 118 7.61 -4.16 12.11
C LEU A 118 9.09 -4.38 11.73
N ALA A 119 9.64 -5.55 11.99
CA ALA A 119 10.99 -5.92 11.57
C ALA A 119 11.11 -5.97 10.04
N ALA A 120 10.11 -6.53 9.34
CA ALA A 120 10.08 -6.56 7.88
C ALA A 120 9.98 -5.15 7.27
N ILE A 121 9.22 -4.23 7.88
CA ILE A 121 9.17 -2.82 7.47
C ILE A 121 10.54 -2.17 7.67
N ALA A 122 11.14 -2.32 8.85
CA ALA A 122 12.45 -1.75 9.18
C ALA A 122 13.56 -2.27 8.25
N ALA A 123 13.46 -3.52 7.80
CA ALA A 123 14.38 -4.15 6.85
C ALA A 123 14.08 -3.82 5.37
N GLY A 124 13.01 -3.07 5.08
CA GLY A 124 12.59 -2.78 3.70
C GLY A 124 12.02 -3.98 2.95
N LEU A 125 11.59 -5.02 3.66
CA LEU A 125 11.01 -6.23 3.07
C LEU A 125 9.48 -6.14 2.90
N ALA A 126 8.80 -5.36 3.74
CA ALA A 126 7.37 -5.05 3.64
C ALA A 126 7.23 -3.57 3.32
N VAL A 127 7.05 -3.23 2.06
CA VAL A 127 7.23 -1.86 1.54
C VAL A 127 6.00 -1.29 0.86
N GLY A 128 4.92 -2.07 0.73
CA GLY A 128 3.75 -1.66 -0.03
C GLY A 128 2.46 -1.67 0.78
N ILE A 129 1.50 -0.88 0.29
CA ILE A 129 0.13 -0.86 0.78
C ILE A 129 -0.77 -1.42 -0.32
N SER A 130 -1.64 -2.35 0.04
CA SER A 130 -2.64 -2.92 -0.86
C SER A 130 -4.03 -2.73 -0.25
N PRO A 131 -4.96 -2.02 -0.93
CA PRO A 131 -6.32 -1.88 -0.45
C PRO A 131 -7.14 -3.14 -0.73
N GLY A 132 -7.86 -3.62 0.28
CA GLY A 132 -8.88 -4.66 0.13
C GLY A 132 -10.27 -4.04 0.01
N PHE A 133 -10.89 -4.17 -1.17
CA PHE A 133 -12.16 -3.54 -1.48
C PHE A 133 -13.09 -4.44 -2.28
N ARG A 134 -14.36 -4.03 -2.39
CA ARG A 134 -15.35 -4.61 -3.30
C ARG A 134 -16.04 -3.50 -4.07
N LEU A 135 -16.47 -3.81 -5.28
CA LEU A 135 -17.34 -2.89 -6.01
C LEU A 135 -18.73 -2.85 -5.36
N PRO A 136 -19.38 -1.67 -5.30
CA PRO A 136 -20.77 -1.58 -4.92
C PRO A 136 -21.66 -2.31 -5.95
N PRO A 137 -22.82 -2.82 -5.53
CA PRO A 137 -23.74 -3.45 -6.47
C PRO A 137 -24.29 -2.42 -7.47
N LYS A 138 -24.52 -2.81 -8.72
CA LYS A 138 -25.01 -1.91 -9.79
C LYS A 138 -26.29 -1.15 -9.45
N ARG A 139 -27.16 -1.71 -8.58
CA ARG A 139 -28.36 -1.03 -8.08
C ARG A 139 -28.05 0.20 -7.18
N ALA A 140 -26.86 0.26 -6.60
CA ALA A 140 -26.44 1.38 -5.76
C ALA A 140 -25.59 2.39 -6.53
N VAL A 141 -24.78 1.90 -7.48
CA VAL A 141 -23.90 2.70 -8.34
C VAL A 141 -23.96 2.09 -9.73
N ALA A 142 -24.43 2.85 -10.71
CA ALA A 142 -24.65 2.34 -12.07
C ALA A 142 -23.32 1.96 -12.73
N GLU A 143 -22.28 2.77 -12.54
CA GLU A 143 -20.96 2.58 -13.15
C GLU A 143 -19.88 2.66 -12.06
N PRO A 144 -19.62 1.58 -11.29
CA PRO A 144 -18.59 1.59 -10.25
C PRO A 144 -17.18 1.43 -10.80
N GLU A 145 -17.05 0.97 -12.03
CA GLU A 145 -15.79 0.80 -12.76
C GLU A 145 -15.98 1.06 -14.24
N ARG A 146 -14.89 1.37 -14.92
CA ARG A 146 -14.82 1.49 -16.38
C ARG A 146 -13.70 0.61 -16.89
N VAL A 147 -13.93 -0.05 -18.03
CA VAL A 147 -12.92 -0.88 -18.70
C VAL A 147 -12.71 -0.34 -20.10
N GLU A 148 -11.47 -0.02 -20.43
CA GLU A 148 -11.09 0.62 -21.68
C GLU A 148 -9.87 -0.07 -22.29
N ASP A 149 -9.73 0.04 -23.60
CA ASP A 149 -8.54 -0.37 -24.32
C ASP A 149 -7.49 0.75 -24.26
N GLU A 150 -6.26 0.39 -23.91
CA GLU A 150 -5.13 1.34 -23.89
C GLU A 150 -4.71 1.75 -25.31
N GLY A 151 -4.94 0.87 -26.31
CA GLY A 151 -4.37 1.00 -27.62
C GLY A 151 -2.91 0.55 -27.68
N PHE A 152 -2.30 0.68 -28.85
CA PHE A 152 -0.90 0.30 -29.06
C PHE A 152 -0.10 1.51 -29.56
N ASP A 153 0.65 2.11 -28.67
CA ASP A 153 1.56 3.23 -28.93
C ASP A 153 2.78 3.12 -27.99
N PRO A 154 3.78 2.29 -28.35
CA PRO A 154 4.93 2.03 -27.49
C PRO A 154 5.80 3.27 -27.21
N GLU A 155 5.74 4.30 -28.05
CA GLU A 155 6.47 5.55 -27.85
C GLU A 155 5.89 6.35 -26.65
N ASN A 156 4.59 6.15 -26.37
CA ASN A 156 3.87 6.72 -25.23
C ASN A 156 3.49 5.69 -24.15
N ASP A 157 4.26 4.60 -24.04
CA ASP A 157 4.09 3.52 -23.04
C ASP A 157 2.75 2.76 -23.11
N ALA A 158 2.06 2.80 -24.26
CA ALA A 158 0.83 2.06 -24.50
C ALA A 158 1.13 0.71 -25.17
N HIS A 159 0.93 -0.37 -24.42
CA HIS A 159 1.27 -1.73 -24.82
C HIS A 159 0.05 -2.65 -24.99
N ASN A 160 -1.06 -2.09 -25.50
CA ASN A 160 -2.29 -2.84 -25.75
C ASN A 160 -2.89 -3.48 -24.49
N ALA A 161 -2.74 -2.83 -23.34
CA ALA A 161 -3.33 -3.31 -22.10
C ALA A 161 -4.86 -3.11 -22.07
N ILE A 162 -5.52 -3.88 -21.24
CA ILE A 162 -6.88 -3.60 -20.79
C ILE A 162 -6.76 -2.80 -19.50
N ILE A 163 -7.26 -1.56 -19.50
CA ILE A 163 -7.26 -0.68 -18.34
C ILE A 163 -8.62 -0.76 -17.65
N ARG A 164 -8.60 -1.14 -16.38
CA ARG A 164 -9.75 -1.08 -15.49
C ARG A 164 -9.60 0.13 -14.57
N THR A 165 -10.49 1.10 -14.68
CA THR A 165 -10.56 2.24 -13.75
C THR A 165 -11.66 1.99 -12.74
N VAL A 166 -11.30 1.87 -11.46
CA VAL A 166 -12.23 1.75 -10.34
C VAL A 166 -12.68 3.15 -9.95
N LEU A 167 -13.94 3.48 -10.22
CA LEU A 167 -14.53 4.80 -9.96
C LEU A 167 -15.10 4.91 -8.55
N GLN A 168 -15.72 3.82 -8.05
CA GLN A 168 -16.22 3.74 -6.68
C GLN A 168 -16.03 2.34 -6.12
N ALA A 169 -15.54 2.26 -4.90
CA ALA A 169 -15.31 0.99 -4.21
C ALA A 169 -15.63 1.07 -2.71
N LEU A 170 -15.94 -0.09 -2.13
CA LEU A 170 -16.18 -0.26 -0.70
C LEU A 170 -14.88 -0.75 -0.06
N LEU A 171 -14.14 0.12 0.58
CA LEU A 171 -12.88 -0.22 1.27
C LEU A 171 -13.19 -0.98 2.56
N TYR A 172 -12.56 -2.14 2.77
CA TYR A 172 -12.69 -2.95 3.99
C TYR A 172 -11.41 -2.99 4.81
N GLU A 173 -10.27 -2.95 4.14
CA GLU A 173 -8.97 -2.98 4.80
C GLU A 173 -7.89 -2.33 3.92
N LEU A 174 -6.79 -2.01 4.56
CA LEU A 174 -5.50 -1.68 3.97
C LEU A 174 -4.50 -2.71 4.49
N SER A 175 -3.71 -3.29 3.63
CA SER A 175 -2.72 -4.28 4.04
C SER A 175 -1.30 -3.83 3.76
N ILE A 176 -0.43 -4.09 4.73
CA ILE A 176 1.01 -3.99 4.54
C ILE A 176 1.47 -5.27 3.86
N VAL A 177 2.09 -5.14 2.70
CA VAL A 177 2.48 -6.26 1.86
C VAL A 177 3.93 -6.14 1.39
N THR A 178 4.54 -7.28 1.09
CA THR A 178 5.91 -7.35 0.57
C THR A 178 5.97 -6.98 -0.92
N ARG A 179 4.90 -7.27 -1.67
CA ARG A 179 4.79 -6.96 -3.08
C ARG A 179 3.43 -6.32 -3.37
N PRO A 180 3.34 -4.99 -3.36
CA PRO A 180 2.10 -4.30 -3.67
C PRO A 180 1.74 -4.46 -5.13
N ALA A 181 0.44 -4.55 -5.43
CA ALA A 181 -0.07 -4.49 -6.80
C ALA A 181 0.21 -3.10 -7.41
N TYR A 182 0.22 -2.07 -6.57
CA TYR A 182 0.53 -0.68 -6.93
C TYR A 182 1.93 -0.32 -6.46
N PRO A 183 2.95 -0.28 -7.35
CA PRO A 183 4.35 -0.05 -6.96
C PRO A 183 4.60 1.32 -6.31
N THR A 184 3.72 2.29 -6.59
CA THR A 184 3.78 3.65 -6.03
C THR A 184 3.15 3.76 -4.63
N ALA A 185 2.42 2.74 -4.18
CA ALA A 185 1.90 2.64 -2.82
C ALA A 185 3.01 2.11 -1.90
N GLN A 186 4.04 2.92 -1.67
CA GLN A 186 5.24 2.51 -0.92
C GLN A 186 5.11 2.79 0.57
N ILE A 187 5.79 1.94 1.33
CA ILE A 187 6.07 2.08 2.74
C ILE A 187 7.53 2.55 2.88
N GLU A 188 7.78 3.78 3.29
CA GLU A 188 9.10 4.22 3.71
C GLU A 188 9.25 4.04 5.22
N ALA A 189 10.17 3.17 5.63
CA ALA A 189 10.69 3.15 6.99
C ALA A 189 11.86 4.13 7.07
N ARG A 190 11.64 5.34 7.55
CA ARG A 190 12.76 6.22 7.91
C ARG A 190 13.28 5.82 9.28
N ASN A 191 14.45 5.18 9.31
CA ASN A 191 15.24 5.00 10.51
C ASN A 191 15.60 6.37 11.09
N TRP A 192 15.05 6.68 12.25
CA TRP A 192 15.54 7.76 13.08
C TRP A 192 16.84 7.31 13.76
N MET A 193 17.97 7.58 13.12
CA MET A 193 19.27 7.57 13.81
C MET A 193 19.37 8.86 14.60
N ALA A 194 19.41 8.74 15.91
CA ALA A 194 19.88 9.82 16.77
C ALA A 194 21.23 10.33 16.23
N SER A 195 21.39 11.64 16.21
CA SER A 195 22.60 12.35 15.73
C SER A 195 23.88 11.73 16.28
N GLY A 196 24.46 10.83 15.50
CA GLY A 196 25.77 10.24 15.69
C GLY A 196 26.38 10.08 14.30
N THR A 197 27.59 10.57 14.13
CA THR A 197 28.41 10.59 12.93
C THR A 197 28.22 9.38 12.02
N PRO A 198 27.94 9.54 10.70
CA PRO A 198 27.76 8.42 9.82
C PRO A 198 29.06 7.61 9.71
N PRO A 199 29.00 6.26 9.78
CA PRO A 199 30.17 5.46 9.50
C PRO A 199 30.52 5.61 8.02
N THR A 200 31.74 6.03 7.74
CA THR A 200 32.34 6.07 6.40
C THR A 200 32.52 4.65 5.92
N HIS A 201 31.52 4.11 5.25
CA HIS A 201 31.67 2.84 4.55
C HIS A 201 32.30 3.12 3.18
N ARG A 202 33.61 2.85 3.05
CA ARG A 202 34.25 2.71 1.74
C ARG A 202 33.65 1.45 1.07
N PRO A 203 33.13 1.51 -0.16
CA PRO A 203 32.80 0.30 -0.89
C PRO A 203 34.10 -0.40 -1.28
N GLY A 204 34.41 -1.49 -0.59
CA GLY A 204 35.41 -2.44 -1.03
C GLY A 204 34.89 -3.13 -2.29
N SER A 205 35.66 -3.03 -3.39
CA SER A 205 35.42 -3.79 -4.60
C SER A 205 35.54 -5.28 -4.30
N ILE A 206 34.39 -5.97 -4.25
CA ILE A 206 34.38 -7.43 -4.23
C ILE A 206 34.27 -7.88 -5.68
N ASP A 207 35.40 -8.38 -6.20
CA ASP A 207 35.50 -9.04 -7.50
C ASP A 207 34.72 -10.37 -7.43
N ALA A 208 33.43 -10.35 -7.86
CA ALA A 208 32.50 -11.47 -7.82
C ALA A 208 32.63 -12.43 -9.02
N ALA A 209 33.72 -12.30 -9.81
CA ALA A 209 33.89 -13.04 -11.06
C ALA A 209 34.65 -14.37 -10.95
N ARG A 210 34.96 -14.89 -9.74
CA ARG A 210 35.78 -16.11 -9.61
C ARG A 210 35.26 -17.11 -8.61
N ARG A 211 34.05 -17.62 -8.74
CA ARG A 211 33.64 -18.82 -7.96
C ARG A 211 32.46 -19.62 -8.54
N TRP A 212 32.47 -19.90 -9.84
CA TRP A 212 31.66 -21.03 -10.36
C TRP A 212 32.39 -21.66 -11.53
N ARG A 213 33.41 -22.46 -11.22
CA ARG A 213 33.91 -23.55 -12.08
C ARG A 213 34.31 -24.66 -11.14
N LEU A 214 33.42 -25.62 -10.98
CA LEU A 214 33.61 -27.06 -10.84
C LEU A 214 32.27 -27.71 -11.13
#